data_a6def9494abbe2442d6a413c06f4e177
#
_entry.id   a6def9494abbe2442d6a413c06f4e177
#
_cell.length_a   1.000
_cell.length_b   1.000
_cell.length_c   1.000
_cell.angle_alpha   90.00
_cell.angle_beta   90.00
_cell.angle_gamma   90.00
#
_symmetry.space_group_name_H-M   'P 1'
#
loop_
_entity.id
_entity.type
_entity.pdbx_description
1 polymer ?
#
loop_
_entity_poly.entity_id
_entity_poly.type
_entity_poly.pdbx_seq_one_letter_code
_entity_poly.pdbx_strand_id
1 'polypeptide(L)'
;MIQLATKTLEAISEALNSDKCGQFRQNLKVLLPKMEDAYRGQEDKYRRHQGASGIGRDCAREIQLKWRWVKPSQFDERMLRLFNRGHLEEARFLAMLMCVPGVQLWYETEEGGQFKFSDYGNHYGSALDGIAVGIPDVPEGAACYTEFKTASSKAFAKIKANGCRAEKFEHYVQMNQCMLYYKLPFSLYMVVNKDTDELYAEIISFDQANADQYRNRAGEIIFTTDALPRISNQATFWKCKFCDEKSICHGKEIPDVNCRTCAHWSPKAEGGYDCARGHDDTVGNKHASFVGCPEHVFDPTLLPQFSYMGGNHESNYTVLRTRSGHEFKQGPDHVTSGQLAEATSYDSL
;
A
#
# COMPACT_ATOMS: atom_id res chain seq x y z
N MET A 1 -17.79 -16.81 -11.38
CA MET A 1 -19.14 -16.65 -10.79
C MET A 1 -18.96 -16.05 -9.41
N ILE A 2 -19.78 -15.07 -9.00
CA ILE A 2 -19.72 -14.45 -7.66
C ILE A 2 -20.29 -15.45 -6.67
N GLN A 3 -19.56 -15.75 -5.59
CA GLN A 3 -20.05 -16.58 -4.49
C GLN A 3 -20.49 -15.66 -3.33
N LEU A 4 -21.75 -15.26 -3.33
CA LEU A 4 -22.31 -14.43 -2.26
C LEU A 4 -22.30 -15.17 -0.92
N ALA A 5 -21.93 -14.48 0.16
CA ALA A 5 -21.95 -14.98 1.53
C ALA A 5 -23.31 -14.68 2.20
N THR A 6 -24.40 -15.15 1.58
CA THR A 6 -25.77 -14.85 1.99
C THR A 6 -26.09 -15.43 3.36
N LYS A 7 -25.69 -16.67 3.64
CA LYS A 7 -25.92 -17.31 4.95
C LYS A 7 -25.20 -16.58 6.08
N THR A 8 -24.01 -16.04 5.80
CA THR A 8 -23.24 -15.24 6.77
C THR A 8 -23.99 -13.95 7.12
N LEU A 9 -24.54 -13.23 6.11
CA LEU A 9 -25.31 -12.02 6.34
C LEU A 9 -26.63 -12.31 7.07
N GLU A 10 -27.31 -13.39 6.73
CA GLU A 10 -28.53 -13.85 7.42
C GLU A 10 -28.23 -14.20 8.89
N ALA A 11 -27.16 -14.95 9.17
CA ALA A 11 -26.74 -15.31 10.51
C ALA A 11 -26.36 -14.07 11.36
N ILE A 12 -25.66 -13.09 10.78
CA ILE A 12 -25.41 -11.81 11.44
C ILE A 12 -26.70 -11.10 11.80
N SER A 13 -27.62 -10.98 10.83
CA SER A 13 -28.92 -10.32 11.04
C SER A 13 -29.74 -11.00 12.13
N GLU A 14 -29.83 -12.33 12.12
CA GLU A 14 -30.53 -13.12 13.12
C GLU A 14 -29.91 -12.95 14.51
N ALA A 15 -28.58 -13.05 14.62
CA ALA A 15 -27.87 -12.87 15.89
C ALA A 15 -28.08 -11.49 16.48
N LEU A 16 -28.03 -10.43 15.67
CA LEU A 16 -28.23 -9.06 16.13
C LEU A 16 -29.69 -8.79 16.56
N ASN A 17 -30.66 -9.38 15.85
CA ASN A 17 -32.08 -9.19 16.16
C ASN A 17 -32.52 -9.98 17.39
N SER A 18 -31.95 -11.17 17.65
CA SER A 18 -32.36 -12.07 18.74
C SER A 18 -32.15 -11.47 20.12
N ASP A 19 -31.07 -10.72 20.33
CA ASP A 19 -30.72 -10.08 21.61
C ASP A 19 -30.77 -8.54 21.59
N LYS A 20 -31.36 -7.97 20.54
CA LYS A 20 -31.43 -6.52 20.30
C LYS A 20 -30.06 -5.84 20.37
N CYS A 21 -29.07 -6.46 19.72
CA CYS A 21 -27.67 -6.03 19.67
C CYS A 21 -26.96 -5.99 21.04
N GLY A 22 -27.41 -6.71 22.04
CA GLY A 22 -26.79 -6.75 23.37
C GLY A 22 -25.35 -7.27 23.32
N GLN A 23 -25.11 -8.44 22.71
CA GLN A 23 -23.79 -9.02 22.54
C GLN A 23 -22.89 -8.15 21.63
N PHE A 24 -23.44 -7.65 20.52
CA PHE A 24 -22.73 -6.72 19.63
C PHE A 24 -22.16 -5.51 20.39
N ARG A 25 -23.01 -4.90 21.25
CA ARG A 25 -22.60 -3.77 22.09
C ARG A 25 -21.45 -4.13 23.05
N GLN A 26 -21.46 -5.34 23.62
CA GLN A 26 -20.39 -5.81 24.50
C GLN A 26 -19.08 -6.00 23.72
N ASN A 27 -19.17 -6.64 22.54
CA ASN A 27 -18.02 -6.84 21.66
C ASN A 27 -17.38 -5.50 21.26
N LEU A 28 -18.18 -4.50 20.87
CA LEU A 28 -17.68 -3.17 20.52
C LEU A 28 -16.93 -2.47 21.66
N LYS A 29 -17.36 -2.63 22.91
CA LYS A 29 -16.67 -2.04 24.08
C LYS A 29 -15.23 -2.56 24.21
N VAL A 30 -15.00 -3.81 23.80
CA VAL A 30 -13.67 -4.44 23.84
C VAL A 30 -12.83 -4.07 22.63
N LEU A 31 -13.45 -4.01 21.45
CA LEU A 31 -12.75 -3.82 20.17
C LEU A 31 -12.36 -2.38 19.89
N LEU A 32 -13.28 -1.42 20.11
CA LEU A 32 -13.03 -0.02 19.75
C LEU A 32 -11.75 0.58 20.34
N PRO A 33 -11.36 0.31 21.61
CA PRO A 33 -10.11 0.83 22.17
C PRO A 33 -8.85 0.26 21.53
N LYS A 34 -8.96 -0.85 20.77
CA LYS A 34 -7.84 -1.53 20.10
C LYS A 34 -7.63 -1.07 18.66
N MET A 35 -8.59 -0.31 18.10
CA MET A 35 -8.49 0.16 16.72
C MET A 35 -7.41 1.22 16.58
N GLU A 36 -6.69 1.16 15.46
CA GLU A 36 -5.72 2.19 15.11
C GLU A 36 -6.38 3.56 14.97
N ASP A 37 -5.65 4.58 15.41
CA ASP A 37 -6.02 5.97 15.20
C ASP A 37 -5.37 6.47 13.89
N ALA A 38 -6.18 6.73 12.88
CA ALA A 38 -5.69 7.23 11.59
C ALA A 38 -4.97 8.59 11.69
N TYR A 39 -5.19 9.35 12.76
CA TYR A 39 -4.53 10.65 12.97
C TYR A 39 -3.04 10.51 13.32
N ARG A 40 -2.60 9.34 13.77
CA ARG A 40 -1.17 9.01 13.97
C ARG A 40 -0.44 8.65 12.67
N GLY A 41 -1.15 8.35 11.58
CA GLY A 41 -0.56 7.90 10.31
C GLY A 41 0.37 8.90 9.61
N GLN A 42 0.52 10.12 10.15
CA GLN A 42 1.45 11.13 9.63
C GLN A 42 2.77 11.23 10.42
N GLU A 43 2.99 10.41 11.44
CA GLU A 43 4.24 10.41 12.20
C GLU A 43 5.42 9.96 11.34
N ASP A 44 5.20 9.01 10.41
CA ASP A 44 6.20 8.56 9.45
C ASP A 44 6.02 9.28 8.09
N LYS A 45 7.05 10.04 7.67
CA LYS A 45 7.06 10.77 6.39
C LYS A 45 6.81 9.83 5.19
N TYR A 46 7.30 8.60 5.27
CA TYR A 46 7.19 7.59 4.20
C TYR A 46 6.88 6.20 4.76
N ARG A 47 6.13 5.42 4.00
CA ARG A 47 5.92 4.00 4.30
C ARG A 47 7.18 3.20 3.97
N ARG A 48 7.68 2.42 4.95
CA ARG A 48 8.95 1.68 4.82
C ARG A 48 8.86 0.45 3.92
N HIS A 49 7.69 -0.18 3.81
CA HIS A 49 7.44 -1.37 3.00
C HIS A 49 6.41 -1.12 1.92
N GLN A 50 6.49 -1.87 0.82
CA GLN A 50 5.44 -1.95 -0.19
C GLN A 50 4.28 -2.76 0.38
N GLY A 51 3.10 -2.15 0.45
CA GLY A 51 1.91 -2.84 0.98
C GLY A 51 1.19 -3.66 -0.08
N ALA A 52 0.66 -4.83 0.32
CA ALA A 52 -0.16 -5.66 -0.56
C ALA A 52 -1.43 -4.94 -1.04
N SER A 53 -1.97 -4.01 -0.26
CA SER A 53 -3.13 -3.19 -0.65
C SER A 53 -2.90 -2.30 -1.86
N GLY A 54 -1.64 -2.00 -2.20
CA GLY A 54 -1.29 -1.16 -3.35
C GLY A 54 -0.74 -1.92 -4.55
N ILE A 55 -0.34 -3.20 -4.38
CA ILE A 55 0.36 -3.94 -5.43
C ILE A 55 -0.52 -4.28 -6.64
N GLY A 56 -1.85 -4.35 -6.43
CA GLY A 56 -2.84 -4.58 -7.48
C GLY A 56 -3.14 -3.37 -8.39
N ARG A 57 -2.58 -2.19 -8.11
CA ARG A 57 -2.79 -0.99 -8.94
C ARG A 57 -2.26 -1.19 -10.35
N ASP A 58 -2.93 -0.58 -11.34
CA ASP A 58 -2.61 -0.77 -12.76
C ASP A 58 -1.24 -0.21 -13.16
N CYS A 59 -0.80 0.90 -12.57
CA CYS A 59 0.42 1.61 -12.95
C CYS A 59 1.63 1.13 -12.14
N ALA A 60 2.52 0.35 -12.75
CA ALA A 60 3.75 -0.10 -12.10
C ALA A 60 4.66 1.07 -11.73
N ARG A 61 4.73 2.12 -12.58
CA ARG A 61 5.52 3.32 -12.30
C ARG A 61 5.03 4.10 -11.08
N GLU A 62 3.71 4.20 -10.87
CA GLU A 62 3.15 4.81 -9.66
C GLU A 62 3.63 4.09 -8.40
N ILE A 63 3.53 2.74 -8.41
CA ILE A 63 3.92 1.92 -7.26
C ILE A 63 5.44 2.06 -7.01
N GLN A 64 6.25 2.03 -8.07
CA GLN A 64 7.70 2.22 -7.98
C GLN A 64 8.07 3.59 -7.40
N LEU A 65 7.44 4.67 -7.85
CA LEU A 65 7.72 6.01 -7.34
C LEU A 65 7.36 6.14 -5.85
N LYS A 66 6.24 5.56 -5.42
CA LYS A 66 5.87 5.47 -3.99
C LYS A 66 6.90 4.66 -3.20
N TRP A 67 7.35 3.53 -3.72
CA TRP A 67 8.41 2.72 -3.12
C TRP A 67 9.73 3.49 -3.01
N ARG A 68 10.07 4.29 -4.01
CA ARG A 68 11.28 5.13 -4.04
C ARG A 68 11.16 6.42 -3.23
N TRP A 69 10.05 6.66 -2.51
CA TRP A 69 9.83 7.83 -1.65
C TRP A 69 10.05 9.17 -2.36
N VAL A 70 9.66 9.26 -3.61
CA VAL A 70 9.86 10.48 -4.41
C VAL A 70 9.11 11.69 -3.87
N LYS A 71 8.01 11.45 -3.15
CA LYS A 71 7.17 12.47 -2.52
C LYS A 71 6.46 11.89 -1.31
N PRO A 72 6.35 12.62 -0.18
CA PRO A 72 5.58 12.16 0.97
C PRO A 72 4.08 12.17 0.64
N SER A 73 3.36 11.19 1.16
CA SER A 73 1.90 11.24 1.13
C SER A 73 1.42 12.39 2.01
N GLN A 74 0.49 13.19 1.49
CA GLN A 74 -0.13 14.29 2.24
C GLN A 74 -1.62 14.00 2.36
N PHE A 75 -2.11 13.99 3.60
CA PHE A 75 -3.51 13.74 3.88
C PHE A 75 -4.10 14.96 4.59
N ASP A 76 -5.14 15.54 4.02
CA ASP A 76 -5.91 16.57 4.71
C ASP A 76 -6.76 15.95 5.85
N GLU A 77 -7.30 16.79 6.73
CA GLU A 77 -8.09 16.36 7.87
C GLU A 77 -9.34 15.55 7.46
N ARG A 78 -9.90 15.84 6.28
CA ARG A 78 -11.06 15.10 5.74
C ARG A 78 -10.66 13.67 5.35
N MET A 79 -9.48 13.50 4.74
CA MET A 79 -8.95 12.17 4.40
C MET A 79 -8.64 11.36 5.65
N LEU A 80 -8.05 11.99 6.68
CA LEU A 80 -7.76 11.33 7.96
C LEU A 80 -9.05 10.87 8.64
N ARG A 81 -10.11 11.70 8.65
CA ARG A 81 -11.43 11.28 9.15
C ARG A 81 -12.01 10.11 8.35
N LEU A 82 -11.79 10.10 7.03
CA LEU A 82 -12.24 8.98 6.18
C LEU A 82 -11.50 7.68 6.51
N PHE A 83 -10.19 7.75 6.73
CA PHE A 83 -9.39 6.58 7.14
C PHE A 83 -9.80 6.09 8.53
N ASN A 84 -9.93 7.01 9.49
CA ASN A 84 -10.36 6.67 10.84
C ASN A 84 -11.75 6.00 10.85
N ARG A 85 -12.66 6.45 9.99
CA ARG A 85 -13.95 5.77 9.80
C ARG A 85 -13.76 4.32 9.35
N GLY A 86 -12.80 4.05 8.45
CA GLY A 86 -12.47 2.69 8.02
C GLY A 86 -12.03 1.81 9.19
N HIS A 87 -11.12 2.30 10.01
CA HIS A 87 -10.62 1.58 11.20
C HIS A 87 -11.75 1.30 12.21
N LEU A 88 -12.63 2.25 12.45
CA LEU A 88 -13.78 2.03 13.34
C LEU A 88 -14.79 1.02 12.77
N GLU A 89 -14.92 0.94 11.45
CA GLU A 89 -15.77 -0.08 10.81
C GLU A 89 -15.19 -1.50 10.93
N GLU A 90 -13.87 -1.66 11.00
CA GLU A 90 -13.25 -2.97 11.29
C GLU A 90 -13.77 -3.52 12.61
N ALA A 91 -13.81 -2.70 13.69
CA ALA A 91 -14.38 -3.12 14.97
C ALA A 91 -15.87 -3.53 14.86
N ARG A 92 -16.64 -2.84 14.02
CA ARG A 92 -18.07 -3.17 13.81
C ARG A 92 -18.22 -4.51 13.10
N PHE A 93 -17.43 -4.79 12.05
CA PHE A 93 -17.45 -6.08 11.36
C PHE A 93 -17.03 -7.24 12.27
N LEU A 94 -15.93 -7.07 13.00
CA LEU A 94 -15.47 -8.04 13.98
C LEU A 94 -16.56 -8.31 15.03
N ALA A 95 -17.17 -7.27 15.59
CA ALA A 95 -18.21 -7.38 16.59
C ALA A 95 -19.46 -8.10 16.06
N MET A 96 -19.85 -7.91 14.80
CA MET A 96 -20.97 -8.61 14.14
C MET A 96 -20.64 -10.10 13.96
N LEU A 97 -19.47 -10.43 13.43
CA LEU A 97 -19.06 -11.83 13.23
C LEU A 97 -18.94 -12.60 14.55
N MET A 98 -18.47 -11.95 15.62
CA MET A 98 -18.42 -12.52 16.97
C MET A 98 -19.80 -12.81 17.58
N CYS A 99 -20.88 -12.26 17.03
CA CYS A 99 -22.25 -12.58 17.44
C CYS A 99 -22.79 -13.83 16.77
N VAL A 100 -22.20 -14.29 15.66
CA VAL A 100 -22.69 -15.44 14.90
C VAL A 100 -22.32 -16.74 15.62
N PRO A 101 -23.29 -17.59 15.99
CA PRO A 101 -23.03 -18.84 16.67
C PRO A 101 -22.08 -19.75 15.84
N GLY A 102 -21.07 -20.31 16.50
CA GLY A 102 -20.09 -21.20 15.86
C GLY A 102 -18.94 -20.50 15.15
N VAL A 103 -18.97 -19.18 14.98
CA VAL A 103 -17.83 -18.43 14.43
C VAL A 103 -16.78 -18.21 15.51
N GLN A 104 -15.56 -18.65 15.22
CA GLN A 104 -14.36 -18.35 15.99
C GLN A 104 -13.52 -17.36 15.17
N LEU A 105 -13.08 -16.26 15.80
CA LEU A 105 -12.42 -15.16 15.11
C LEU A 105 -11.15 -14.73 15.85
N TRP A 106 -10.04 -14.68 15.14
CA TRP A 106 -8.74 -14.18 15.59
C TRP A 106 -8.41 -12.89 14.82
N TYR A 107 -8.30 -11.77 15.51
CA TYR A 107 -8.02 -10.45 14.95
C TYR A 107 -6.73 -9.82 15.51
N GLU A 108 -6.13 -10.44 16.52
CA GLU A 108 -4.86 -10.04 17.12
C GLU A 108 -4.00 -11.24 17.48
N THR A 109 -2.69 -11.06 17.53
CA THR A 109 -1.73 -12.06 18.00
C THR A 109 -1.71 -12.13 19.54
N GLU A 110 -1.04 -13.12 20.12
CA GLU A 110 -0.89 -13.26 21.57
C GLU A 110 -0.15 -12.07 22.21
N GLU A 111 0.78 -11.44 21.46
CA GLU A 111 1.51 -10.25 21.90
C GLU A 111 0.71 -8.95 21.71
N GLY A 112 -0.48 -9.03 21.16
CA GLY A 112 -1.29 -7.89 20.74
C GLY A 112 -0.87 -7.33 19.37
N GLY A 113 -1.80 -6.73 18.69
CA GLY A 113 -1.63 -6.21 17.33
C GLY A 113 -2.10 -7.17 16.24
N GLN A 114 -2.26 -6.65 15.03
CA GLN A 114 -2.79 -7.42 13.90
C GLN A 114 -1.82 -8.49 13.43
N PHE A 115 -2.35 -9.59 12.89
CA PHE A 115 -1.56 -10.53 12.10
C PHE A 115 -0.93 -9.83 10.91
N LYS A 116 0.32 -10.15 10.60
CA LYS A 116 1.08 -9.54 9.50
C LYS A 116 1.86 -10.60 8.76
N PHE A 117 1.97 -10.46 7.45
CA PHE A 117 2.99 -11.16 6.71
C PHE A 117 4.07 -10.20 6.24
N SER A 118 5.25 -10.74 5.98
CA SER A 118 6.40 -10.02 5.47
C SER A 118 7.18 -10.90 4.52
N ASP A 119 7.69 -10.32 3.42
CA ASP A 119 8.52 -10.96 2.41
C ASP A 119 9.60 -10.00 1.92
N TYR A 120 10.53 -10.51 1.11
CA TYR A 120 11.64 -9.74 0.54
C TYR A 120 12.39 -8.92 1.61
N GLY A 121 12.73 -9.56 2.74
CA GLY A 121 13.47 -8.89 3.81
C GLY A 121 12.70 -7.73 4.46
N ASN A 122 11.40 -7.87 4.65
CA ASN A 122 10.49 -6.83 5.17
C ASN A 122 10.22 -5.66 4.20
N HIS A 123 10.61 -5.78 2.93
CA HIS A 123 10.29 -4.77 1.93
C HIS A 123 8.87 -4.88 1.38
N TYR A 124 8.23 -6.04 1.54
CA TYR A 124 6.84 -6.29 1.15
C TYR A 124 6.04 -6.86 2.31
N GLY A 125 4.78 -6.48 2.47
CA GLY A 125 3.95 -7.03 3.53
C GLY A 125 2.55 -6.43 3.61
N SER A 126 1.72 -7.00 4.49
CA SER A 126 0.40 -6.49 4.85
C SER A 126 0.00 -6.93 6.25
N ALA A 127 -0.89 -6.17 6.89
CA ALA A 127 -1.68 -6.63 8.02
C ALA A 127 -2.95 -7.34 7.54
N LEU A 128 -3.55 -8.16 8.39
CA LEU A 128 -4.81 -8.86 8.19
C LEU A 128 -5.84 -8.33 9.17
N ASP A 129 -7.07 -8.11 8.68
CA ASP A 129 -8.17 -7.66 9.55
C ASP A 129 -8.65 -8.78 10.50
N GLY A 130 -8.47 -10.05 10.09
CA GLY A 130 -8.74 -11.20 10.93
C GLY A 130 -8.68 -12.54 10.20
N ILE A 131 -8.73 -13.61 10.97
CA ILE A 131 -8.87 -15.00 10.48
C ILE A 131 -10.06 -15.62 11.23
N ALA A 132 -10.93 -16.30 10.51
CA ALA A 132 -12.14 -16.91 11.07
C ALA A 132 -12.30 -18.38 10.70
N VAL A 133 -12.97 -19.14 11.56
CA VAL A 133 -13.46 -20.50 11.30
C VAL A 133 -14.94 -20.53 11.65
N GLY A 134 -15.72 -21.35 10.97
CA GLY A 134 -17.17 -21.47 11.20
C GLY A 134 -18.02 -20.43 10.46
N ILE A 135 -17.44 -19.76 9.44
CA ILE A 135 -18.21 -18.87 8.56
C ILE A 135 -19.24 -19.70 7.78
N PRO A 136 -20.56 -19.36 7.83
CA PRO A 136 -21.65 -20.18 7.28
C PRO A 136 -21.58 -20.53 5.79
N ASP A 137 -20.90 -19.69 4.98
CA ASP A 137 -20.74 -19.89 3.53
C ASP A 137 -19.39 -20.53 3.16
N VAL A 138 -18.56 -20.87 4.14
CA VAL A 138 -17.28 -21.56 3.98
C VAL A 138 -17.41 -23.01 4.40
N PRO A 139 -16.73 -23.99 3.76
CA PRO A 139 -16.77 -25.39 4.18
C PRO A 139 -16.43 -25.56 5.66
N GLU A 140 -17.12 -26.51 6.33
CA GLU A 140 -16.94 -26.78 7.75
C GLU A 140 -15.47 -27.02 8.11
N GLY A 141 -14.99 -26.35 9.16
CA GLY A 141 -13.61 -26.44 9.64
C GLY A 141 -12.57 -25.70 8.80
N ALA A 142 -12.95 -25.15 7.65
CA ALA A 142 -12.00 -24.38 6.86
C ALA A 142 -11.78 -22.98 7.45
N ALA A 143 -10.51 -22.58 7.56
CA ALA A 143 -10.16 -21.24 7.98
C ALA A 143 -10.30 -20.25 6.80
N CYS A 144 -10.67 -19.02 7.12
CA CYS A 144 -10.99 -17.97 6.17
C CYS A 144 -10.32 -16.65 6.62
N TYR A 145 -9.63 -15.97 5.72
CA TYR A 145 -9.20 -14.59 5.93
C TYR A 145 -10.42 -13.66 5.89
N THR A 146 -10.46 -12.63 6.73
CA THR A 146 -11.51 -11.61 6.69
C THR A 146 -10.93 -10.28 6.19
N GLU A 147 -11.58 -9.67 5.20
CA GLU A 147 -11.23 -8.36 4.65
C GLU A 147 -12.44 -7.44 4.71
N PHE A 148 -12.29 -6.31 5.40
CA PHE A 148 -13.38 -5.37 5.68
C PHE A 148 -13.18 -4.05 4.92
N LYS A 149 -14.25 -3.57 4.29
CA LYS A 149 -14.21 -2.32 3.51
C LYS A 149 -15.45 -1.48 3.69
N THR A 150 -15.28 -0.18 3.51
CA THR A 150 -16.38 0.78 3.41
C THR A 150 -16.51 1.30 1.98
N ALA A 151 -17.71 1.52 1.51
CA ALA A 151 -17.96 2.04 0.17
C ALA A 151 -19.03 3.15 0.18
N SER A 152 -18.91 4.12 -0.75
CA SER A 152 -20.04 5.02 -1.05
C SER A 152 -21.15 4.25 -1.76
N SER A 153 -22.39 4.72 -1.70
CA SER A 153 -23.54 4.06 -2.36
C SER A 153 -23.28 3.74 -3.83
N LYS A 154 -22.60 4.62 -4.57
CA LYS A 154 -22.25 4.37 -5.97
C LYS A 154 -21.27 3.22 -6.15
N ALA A 155 -20.21 3.16 -5.33
CA ALA A 155 -19.22 2.09 -5.38
C ALA A 155 -19.81 0.78 -4.87
N PHE A 156 -20.60 0.84 -3.80
CA PHE A 156 -21.29 -0.31 -3.23
C PHE A 156 -22.23 -0.99 -4.22
N ALA A 157 -23.06 -0.22 -4.93
CA ALA A 157 -23.96 -0.75 -5.95
C ALA A 157 -23.21 -1.50 -7.07
N LYS A 158 -22.05 -0.99 -7.49
CA LYS A 158 -21.20 -1.68 -8.47
C LYS A 158 -20.62 -2.99 -7.95
N ILE A 159 -20.08 -2.97 -6.72
CA ILE A 159 -19.55 -4.17 -6.08
C ILE A 159 -20.65 -5.23 -5.95
N LYS A 160 -21.84 -4.84 -5.50
CA LYS A 160 -23.00 -5.72 -5.35
C LYS A 160 -23.43 -6.37 -6.69
N ALA A 161 -23.34 -5.61 -7.79
CA ALA A 161 -23.71 -6.10 -9.12
C ALA A 161 -22.65 -6.98 -9.76
N ASN A 162 -21.36 -6.66 -9.61
CA ASN A 162 -20.28 -7.23 -10.43
C ASN A 162 -19.24 -8.01 -9.61
N GLY A 163 -19.31 -7.96 -8.26
CA GLY A 163 -18.38 -8.61 -7.33
C GLY A 163 -17.05 -7.87 -7.14
N CYS A 164 -16.29 -8.31 -6.14
CA CYS A 164 -15.03 -7.74 -5.75
C CYS A 164 -13.98 -7.78 -6.87
N ARG A 165 -13.81 -8.94 -7.52
CA ARG A 165 -12.78 -9.12 -8.55
C ARG A 165 -12.92 -8.14 -9.72
N ALA A 166 -14.16 -7.81 -10.13
CA ALA A 166 -14.43 -6.91 -11.25
C ALA A 166 -14.32 -5.43 -10.88
N GLU A 167 -14.83 -5.05 -9.70
CA GLU A 167 -14.97 -3.64 -9.31
C GLU A 167 -13.87 -3.15 -8.36
N LYS A 168 -13.19 -4.06 -7.66
CA LYS A 168 -12.16 -3.80 -6.68
C LYS A 168 -10.99 -4.77 -6.79
N PHE A 169 -10.40 -4.82 -7.98
CA PHE A 169 -9.34 -5.77 -8.29
C PHE A 169 -8.14 -5.65 -7.32
N GLU A 170 -7.85 -4.46 -6.83
CA GLU A 170 -6.80 -4.23 -5.82
C GLU A 170 -7.11 -4.97 -4.51
N HIS A 171 -8.38 -4.99 -4.06
CA HIS A 171 -8.79 -5.76 -2.88
C HIS A 171 -8.69 -7.26 -3.14
N TYR A 172 -9.09 -7.72 -4.35
CA TYR A 172 -8.95 -9.11 -4.76
C TYR A 172 -7.49 -9.57 -4.70
N VAL A 173 -6.57 -8.76 -5.21
CA VAL A 173 -5.13 -9.02 -5.13
C VAL A 173 -4.64 -9.04 -3.68
N GLN A 174 -5.02 -8.05 -2.87
CA GLN A 174 -4.66 -8.00 -1.45
C GLN A 174 -5.07 -9.28 -0.73
N MET A 175 -6.32 -9.73 -0.90
CA MET A 175 -6.83 -10.96 -0.29
C MET A 175 -6.04 -12.19 -0.73
N ASN A 176 -5.70 -12.30 -2.03
CA ASN A 176 -4.90 -13.42 -2.52
C ASN A 176 -3.47 -13.42 -1.95
N GLN A 177 -2.86 -12.25 -1.72
CA GLN A 177 -1.58 -12.18 -1.02
C GLN A 177 -1.72 -12.65 0.44
N CYS A 178 -2.70 -12.18 1.19
CA CYS A 178 -2.92 -12.64 2.57
C CYS A 178 -3.18 -14.15 2.64
N MET A 179 -4.01 -14.68 1.75
CA MET A 179 -4.27 -16.13 1.65
C MET A 179 -3.02 -16.93 1.31
N LEU A 180 -2.14 -16.43 0.43
CA LEU A 180 -0.87 -17.08 0.08
C LEU A 180 0.01 -17.30 1.32
N TYR A 181 0.26 -16.23 2.08
CA TYR A 181 1.20 -16.28 3.19
C TYR A 181 0.67 -17.04 4.41
N TYR A 182 -0.64 -17.00 4.64
CA TYR A 182 -1.29 -17.74 5.73
C TYR A 182 -1.82 -19.11 5.31
N LYS A 183 -1.64 -19.49 4.04
CA LYS A 183 -2.11 -20.75 3.46
C LYS A 183 -3.62 -20.98 3.68
N LEU A 184 -4.40 -19.92 3.51
CA LEU A 184 -5.84 -19.93 3.69
C LEU A 184 -6.53 -20.19 2.35
N PRO A 185 -7.53 -21.09 2.29
CA PRO A 185 -8.23 -21.43 1.04
C PRO A 185 -9.28 -20.40 0.64
N PHE A 186 -9.74 -19.58 1.58
CA PHE A 186 -10.85 -18.65 1.38
C PHE A 186 -10.60 -17.30 2.05
N SER A 187 -11.25 -16.27 1.51
CA SER A 187 -11.42 -14.97 2.17
C SER A 187 -12.90 -14.61 2.22
N LEU A 188 -13.37 -14.10 3.36
CA LEU A 188 -14.64 -13.43 3.51
C LEU A 188 -14.42 -11.92 3.27
N TYR A 189 -14.89 -11.42 2.13
CA TYR A 189 -14.89 -10.01 1.80
C TYR A 189 -16.20 -9.38 2.23
N MET A 190 -16.15 -8.43 3.15
CA MET A 190 -17.34 -7.71 3.63
C MET A 190 -17.23 -6.22 3.35
N VAL A 191 -18.31 -5.63 2.87
CA VAL A 191 -18.39 -4.21 2.56
C VAL A 191 -19.63 -3.61 3.20
N VAL A 192 -19.47 -2.46 3.86
CA VAL A 192 -20.61 -1.66 4.31
C VAL A 192 -20.79 -0.44 3.40
N ASN A 193 -22.03 -0.19 3.00
CA ASN A 193 -22.43 1.07 2.39
C ASN A 193 -22.50 2.15 3.48
N LYS A 194 -21.52 3.05 3.47
CA LYS A 194 -21.39 4.09 4.51
C LYS A 194 -22.50 5.15 4.52
N ASP A 195 -23.40 5.12 3.54
CA ASP A 195 -24.52 6.05 3.43
C ASP A 195 -25.84 5.44 3.92
N THR A 196 -25.96 4.07 3.91
CA THR A 196 -27.21 3.35 4.25
C THR A 196 -27.02 2.25 5.29
N ASP A 197 -25.77 1.93 5.70
CA ASP A 197 -25.39 0.79 6.53
C ASP A 197 -25.75 -0.61 5.93
N GLU A 198 -26.12 -0.66 4.64
CA GLU A 198 -26.34 -1.94 3.94
C GLU A 198 -25.04 -2.73 3.85
N LEU A 199 -25.13 -4.05 4.11
CA LEU A 199 -23.99 -4.96 4.06
C LEU A 199 -23.99 -5.78 2.75
N TYR A 200 -22.79 -6.01 2.25
CA TYR A 200 -22.49 -6.95 1.18
C TYR A 200 -21.41 -7.91 1.66
N ALA A 201 -21.52 -9.19 1.33
CA ALA A 201 -20.48 -10.17 1.62
C ALA A 201 -20.31 -11.16 0.47
N GLU A 202 -19.05 -11.54 0.20
CA GLU A 202 -18.63 -12.45 -0.86
C GLU A 202 -17.51 -13.36 -0.37
N ILE A 203 -17.56 -14.66 -0.71
CA ILE A 203 -16.45 -15.58 -0.48
C ILE A 203 -15.54 -15.57 -1.71
N ILE A 204 -14.27 -15.28 -1.47
CA ILE A 204 -13.20 -15.31 -2.47
C ILE A 204 -12.40 -16.59 -2.24
N SER A 205 -12.36 -17.47 -3.23
CA SER A 205 -11.46 -18.63 -3.24
C SER A 205 -10.04 -18.20 -3.61
N PHE A 206 -9.06 -18.85 -3.02
CA PHE A 206 -7.64 -18.61 -3.30
C PHE A 206 -7.32 -18.86 -4.78
N ASP A 207 -6.62 -17.90 -5.41
CA ASP A 207 -6.16 -17.95 -6.79
C ASP A 207 -4.61 -17.93 -6.78
N GLN A 208 -4.00 -19.10 -6.84
CA GLN A 208 -2.55 -19.27 -6.81
C GLN A 208 -1.86 -18.47 -7.93
N ALA A 209 -2.39 -18.49 -9.14
CA ALA A 209 -1.80 -17.79 -10.28
C ALA A 209 -1.78 -16.26 -10.06
N ASN A 210 -2.89 -15.71 -9.53
CA ASN A 210 -2.95 -14.31 -9.15
C ASN A 210 -1.96 -14.00 -8.01
N ALA A 211 -1.92 -14.84 -6.98
CA ALA A 211 -1.03 -14.64 -5.84
C ALA A 211 0.44 -14.60 -6.27
N ASP A 212 0.88 -15.58 -7.07
CA ASP A 212 2.26 -15.65 -7.58
C ASP A 212 2.61 -14.48 -8.49
N GLN A 213 1.70 -14.10 -9.40
CA GLN A 213 1.88 -12.96 -10.29
C GLN A 213 2.16 -11.68 -9.51
N TYR A 214 1.35 -11.37 -8.47
CA TYR A 214 1.48 -10.12 -7.74
C TYR A 214 2.57 -10.15 -6.68
N ARG A 215 2.92 -11.32 -6.14
CA ARG A 215 4.14 -11.50 -5.35
C ARG A 215 5.40 -11.21 -6.19
N ASN A 216 5.49 -11.78 -7.40
CA ASN A 216 6.61 -11.53 -8.31
C ASN A 216 6.68 -10.06 -8.72
N ARG A 217 5.54 -9.43 -9.01
CA ARG A 217 5.45 -7.99 -9.28
C ARG A 217 5.98 -7.14 -8.13
N ALA A 218 5.72 -7.53 -6.88
CA ALA A 218 6.27 -6.82 -5.72
C ALA A 218 7.80 -6.90 -5.70
N GLY A 219 8.37 -8.08 -5.95
CA GLY A 219 9.83 -8.26 -6.09
C GLY A 219 10.42 -7.43 -7.23
N GLU A 220 9.77 -7.42 -8.40
CA GLU A 220 10.19 -6.60 -9.54
C GLU A 220 10.24 -5.10 -9.16
N ILE A 221 9.19 -4.58 -8.54
CA ILE A 221 9.11 -3.16 -8.15
C ILE A 221 10.19 -2.80 -7.12
N ILE A 222 10.44 -3.70 -6.17
CA ILE A 222 11.40 -3.47 -5.09
C ILE A 222 12.84 -3.47 -5.61
N PHE A 223 13.20 -4.44 -6.44
CA PHE A 223 14.60 -4.69 -6.79
C PHE A 223 15.03 -4.17 -8.16
N THR A 224 14.10 -3.66 -9.00
CA THR A 224 14.51 -3.10 -10.29
C THR A 224 15.24 -1.78 -10.11
N THR A 225 16.30 -1.61 -10.92
CA THR A 225 17.02 -0.35 -11.08
C THR A 225 16.45 0.49 -12.23
N ASP A 226 15.65 -0.13 -13.10
CA ASP A 226 15.09 0.53 -14.27
C ASP A 226 13.78 1.28 -13.95
N ALA A 227 13.49 2.29 -14.76
CA ALA A 227 12.21 2.98 -14.71
C ALA A 227 11.10 2.07 -15.25
N LEU A 228 10.20 1.61 -14.38
CA LEU A 228 9.05 0.81 -14.80
C LEU A 228 8.10 1.59 -15.73
N PRO A 229 7.37 0.90 -16.61
CA PRO A 229 6.50 1.55 -17.59
C PRO A 229 5.37 2.34 -16.94
N ARG A 230 5.06 3.49 -17.52
CA ARG A 230 3.89 4.29 -17.16
C ARG A 230 2.63 3.68 -17.77
N ILE A 231 1.49 3.83 -17.08
CA ILE A 231 0.20 3.47 -17.67
C ILE A 231 -0.14 4.34 -18.90
N SER A 232 0.40 5.57 -18.96
CA SER A 232 0.25 6.49 -20.10
C SER A 232 1.38 7.51 -20.13
N ASN A 233 1.82 7.87 -21.33
CA ASN A 233 2.74 8.99 -21.55
C ASN A 233 2.05 10.36 -21.49
N GLN A 234 0.72 10.39 -21.48
CA GLN A 234 -0.07 11.62 -21.40
C GLN A 234 -0.43 11.94 -19.94
N ALA A 235 0.09 13.05 -19.41
CA ALA A 235 -0.24 13.52 -18.06
C ALA A 235 -1.74 13.86 -17.88
N THR A 236 -2.47 14.02 -18.98
CA THR A 236 -3.92 14.28 -19.00
C THR A 236 -4.76 13.00 -18.99
N PHE A 237 -4.15 11.82 -19.11
CA PHE A 237 -4.86 10.55 -18.98
C PHE A 237 -5.58 10.50 -17.63
N TRP A 238 -6.81 9.99 -17.63
CA TRP A 238 -7.69 10.14 -16.46
C TRP A 238 -7.12 9.53 -15.17
N LYS A 239 -6.44 8.38 -15.21
CA LYS A 239 -5.76 7.81 -14.02
C LYS A 239 -4.57 8.65 -13.56
N CYS A 240 -3.82 9.24 -14.50
CA CYS A 240 -2.71 10.14 -14.16
C CYS A 240 -3.18 11.45 -13.53
N LYS A 241 -4.40 11.93 -13.84
CA LYS A 241 -4.95 13.15 -13.22
C LYS A 241 -5.07 13.05 -11.71
N PHE A 242 -5.36 11.84 -11.21
CA PHE A 242 -5.59 11.56 -9.78
C PHE A 242 -4.41 10.85 -9.12
N CYS A 243 -3.26 10.74 -9.80
CA CYS A 243 -2.06 10.12 -9.27
C CYS A 243 -1.24 11.15 -8.49
N ASP A 244 -0.91 10.84 -7.24
CA ASP A 244 -0.11 11.71 -6.37
C ASP A 244 1.30 11.92 -6.93
N GLU A 245 1.86 10.91 -7.61
CA GLU A 245 3.21 10.93 -8.20
C GLU A 245 3.28 11.59 -9.59
N LYS A 246 2.18 12.19 -10.06
CA LYS A 246 2.07 12.75 -11.41
C LYS A 246 3.14 13.78 -11.72
N SER A 247 3.42 14.69 -10.80
CA SER A 247 4.37 15.78 -11.01
C SER A 247 5.78 15.27 -11.23
N ILE A 248 6.22 14.29 -10.44
CA ILE A 248 7.51 13.60 -10.61
C ILE A 248 7.48 12.75 -11.88
N CYS A 249 6.48 11.90 -12.03
CA CYS A 249 6.36 10.95 -13.15
C CYS A 249 6.42 11.63 -14.52
N HIS A 250 5.88 12.84 -14.66
CA HIS A 250 5.86 13.60 -15.91
C HIS A 250 6.87 14.75 -15.93
N GLY A 251 7.84 14.78 -14.99
CA GLY A 251 8.99 15.67 -15.00
C GLY A 251 8.64 17.14 -14.78
N LYS A 252 7.73 17.44 -13.86
CA LYS A 252 7.40 18.81 -13.43
C LYS A 252 8.05 19.19 -12.11
N GLU A 253 8.36 18.21 -11.27
CA GLU A 253 9.01 18.39 -9.97
C GLU A 253 10.21 17.46 -9.86
N ILE A 254 11.15 17.81 -9.00
CA ILE A 254 12.29 16.99 -8.58
C ILE A 254 11.82 16.15 -7.38
N PRO A 255 12.26 14.88 -7.27
CA PRO A 255 11.97 14.05 -6.09
C PRO A 255 12.56 14.64 -4.80
N ASP A 256 11.99 14.25 -3.66
CA ASP A 256 12.58 14.53 -2.35
C ASP A 256 13.98 13.89 -2.23
N VAL A 257 14.88 14.62 -1.55
CA VAL A 257 16.25 14.16 -1.29
C VAL A 257 16.25 13.18 -0.11
N ASN A 258 16.39 11.88 -0.38
CA ASN A 258 16.48 10.81 0.60
C ASN A 258 17.23 9.59 0.04
N CYS A 259 17.53 8.59 0.87
CA CYS A 259 18.30 7.44 0.40
C CYS A 259 17.66 6.70 -0.77
N ARG A 260 16.34 6.54 -0.79
CA ARG A 260 15.65 5.81 -1.87
C ARG A 260 15.57 6.55 -3.20
N THR A 261 15.86 7.87 -3.20
CA THR A 261 15.99 8.65 -4.44
C THR A 261 17.44 8.76 -4.91
N CYS A 262 18.39 8.21 -4.14
CA CYS A 262 19.81 8.21 -4.44
C CYS A 262 20.20 7.11 -5.44
N ALA A 263 21.14 7.42 -6.34
CA ALA A 263 21.75 6.45 -7.29
C ALA A 263 22.61 5.39 -6.60
N HIS A 264 23.05 5.63 -5.36
CA HIS A 264 23.90 4.73 -4.58
C HIS A 264 23.13 3.75 -3.70
N TRP A 265 21.80 3.88 -3.67
CA TRP A 265 20.94 3.05 -2.84
C TRP A 265 20.45 1.81 -3.58
N SER A 266 20.47 0.65 -2.91
CA SER A 266 19.79 -0.57 -3.36
C SER A 266 19.21 -1.35 -2.19
N PRO A 267 17.99 -1.96 -2.32
CA PRO A 267 17.43 -2.80 -1.28
C PRO A 267 18.12 -4.16 -1.24
N LYS A 268 18.31 -4.72 -0.03
CA LYS A 268 18.81 -6.09 0.18
C LYS A 268 17.65 -7.08 0.21
N ALA A 269 17.83 -8.25 -0.38
CA ALA A 269 16.80 -9.30 -0.38
C ALA A 269 16.50 -9.84 1.04
N GLU A 270 17.51 -9.83 1.90
CA GLU A 270 17.42 -10.25 3.32
C GLU A 270 16.93 -9.13 4.26
N GLY A 271 16.74 -7.92 3.75
CA GLY A 271 16.31 -6.74 4.51
C GLY A 271 17.36 -5.65 4.63
N GLY A 272 16.90 -4.43 4.91
CA GLY A 272 17.75 -3.24 4.90
C GLY A 272 18.14 -2.81 3.48
N TYR A 273 19.26 -2.12 3.35
CA TYR A 273 19.76 -1.62 2.07
C TYR A 273 21.29 -1.56 2.02
N ASP A 274 21.83 -1.53 0.81
CA ASP A 274 23.22 -1.20 0.55
C ASP A 274 23.34 0.26 0.10
N CYS A 275 24.48 0.87 0.45
CA CYS A 275 24.89 2.15 -0.07
C CYS A 275 26.26 2.02 -0.71
N ALA A 276 26.38 2.28 -2.01
CA ALA A 276 27.65 2.21 -2.74
C ALA A 276 28.71 3.21 -2.25
N ARG A 277 28.34 4.15 -1.36
CA ARG A 277 29.23 5.09 -0.67
C ARG A 277 29.60 4.65 0.75
N GLY A 278 29.23 3.42 1.14
CA GLY A 278 29.57 2.85 2.45
C GLY A 278 28.72 3.33 3.63
N HIS A 279 27.61 4.00 3.37
CA HIS A 279 26.61 4.36 4.39
C HIS A 279 25.57 3.23 4.43
N ASP A 280 25.76 2.23 5.28
CA ASP A 280 24.82 1.13 5.40
C ASP A 280 23.87 1.27 6.61
N ASP A 281 22.83 0.45 6.66
CA ASP A 281 21.81 0.43 7.72
C ASP A 281 22.31 -0.21 9.04
N THR A 282 23.57 -0.71 9.08
CA THR A 282 24.10 -1.48 10.20
C THR A 282 24.35 -0.65 11.47
N VAL A 283 24.34 0.68 11.38
CA VAL A 283 24.66 1.58 12.49
C VAL A 283 23.40 2.09 13.22
N GLY A 284 22.27 1.41 13.12
CA GLY A 284 21.09 1.69 13.97
C GLY A 284 20.39 3.02 13.71
N ASN A 285 20.73 3.72 12.63
CA ASN A 285 20.15 5.02 12.31
C ASN A 285 18.92 4.88 11.40
N LYS A 286 17.83 4.34 11.97
CA LYS A 286 16.54 4.15 11.25
C LYS A 286 16.00 5.42 10.58
N HIS A 287 16.52 6.61 10.94
CA HIS A 287 16.12 7.90 10.40
C HIS A 287 17.01 8.40 9.26
N ALA A 288 18.24 7.92 9.11
CA ALA A 288 19.16 8.35 8.04
C ALA A 288 18.61 8.08 6.64
N SER A 289 17.73 7.09 6.48
CA SER A 289 17.13 6.76 5.19
C SER A 289 16.09 7.78 4.68
N PHE A 290 15.50 8.60 5.55
CA PHE A 290 14.49 9.62 5.18
C PHE A 290 15.11 10.97 4.78
N VAL A 291 16.39 11.16 5.05
CA VAL A 291 17.13 12.37 4.74
C VAL A 291 18.34 11.99 3.92
N GLY A 292 18.56 12.64 2.78
CA GLY A 292 19.76 12.43 1.96
C GLY A 292 21.01 12.87 2.72
N CYS A 293 22.13 12.16 2.49
CA CYS A 293 23.42 12.57 2.99
C CYS A 293 24.07 13.62 2.05
N PRO A 294 25.18 14.27 2.45
CA PRO A 294 25.90 15.22 1.59
C PRO A 294 26.41 14.63 0.26
N GLU A 295 26.62 13.29 0.21
CA GLU A 295 27.07 12.58 -1.00
C GLU A 295 25.91 12.14 -1.91
N HIS A 296 24.69 12.60 -1.66
CA HIS A 296 23.50 12.22 -2.43
C HIS A 296 23.62 12.67 -3.89
N VAL A 297 23.41 11.71 -4.80
CA VAL A 297 23.24 11.92 -6.25
C VAL A 297 21.91 11.29 -6.64
N PHE A 298 21.04 12.02 -7.32
CA PHE A 298 19.77 11.47 -7.75
C PHE A 298 19.94 10.29 -8.72
N ASP A 299 19.13 9.26 -8.54
CA ASP A 299 18.94 8.24 -9.54
C ASP A 299 18.32 8.87 -10.81
N PRO A 300 19.03 8.85 -11.96
CA PRO A 300 18.53 9.47 -13.18
C PRO A 300 17.19 8.93 -13.67
N THR A 301 16.84 7.68 -13.31
CA THR A 301 15.55 7.07 -13.67
C THR A 301 14.36 7.77 -13.01
N LEU A 302 14.60 8.54 -11.95
CA LEU A 302 13.59 9.32 -11.25
C LEU A 302 13.44 10.76 -11.78
N LEU A 303 14.29 11.16 -12.73
CA LEU A 303 14.39 12.52 -13.29
C LEU A 303 13.97 12.57 -14.77
N PRO A 304 12.70 12.29 -15.12
CA PRO A 304 12.27 12.15 -16.52
C PRO A 304 12.29 13.45 -17.33
N GLN A 305 12.56 14.58 -16.72
CA GLN A 305 12.76 15.88 -17.37
C GLN A 305 14.16 16.06 -17.96
N PHE A 306 15.12 15.22 -17.56
CA PHE A 306 16.49 15.24 -18.06
C PHE A 306 16.81 13.98 -18.85
N SER A 307 17.78 14.08 -19.75
CA SER A 307 18.44 12.94 -20.37
C SER A 307 19.73 12.63 -19.61
N TYR A 308 19.89 11.38 -19.19
CA TYR A 308 21.14 10.91 -18.58
C TYR A 308 22.23 10.76 -19.65
N MET A 309 23.35 11.43 -19.48
CA MET A 309 24.47 11.48 -20.42
C MET A 309 25.69 10.69 -19.97
N GLY A 310 25.63 10.11 -18.76
CA GLY A 310 26.73 9.39 -18.15
C GLY A 310 27.02 9.90 -16.74
N GLY A 311 28.12 9.46 -16.17
CA GLY A 311 28.56 9.87 -14.83
C GLY A 311 29.90 9.26 -14.45
N ASN A 312 30.39 9.62 -13.28
CA ASN A 312 31.57 9.04 -12.70
C ASN A 312 31.30 8.69 -11.24
N HIS A 313 31.39 7.39 -10.94
CA HIS A 313 31.11 6.88 -9.59
C HIS A 313 32.18 7.30 -8.57
N GLU A 314 33.48 7.32 -8.97
CA GLU A 314 34.58 7.71 -8.06
C GLU A 314 34.46 9.18 -7.68
N SER A 315 34.24 10.05 -8.68
CA SER A 315 34.06 11.48 -8.51
C SER A 315 32.62 11.88 -8.13
N ASN A 316 31.76 10.91 -7.89
CA ASN A 316 30.40 11.04 -7.37
C ASN A 316 29.53 12.09 -8.10
N TYR A 317 29.39 11.96 -9.43
CA TYR A 317 28.48 12.80 -10.19
C TYR A 317 27.80 12.05 -11.34
N THR A 318 26.63 12.57 -11.75
CA THR A 318 25.94 12.25 -13.01
C THR A 318 25.94 13.47 -13.92
N VAL A 319 25.96 13.25 -15.24
CA VAL A 319 25.78 14.31 -16.25
C VAL A 319 24.34 14.24 -16.75
N LEU A 320 23.64 15.33 -16.60
CA LEU A 320 22.24 15.49 -16.99
C LEU A 320 22.15 16.55 -18.10
N ARG A 321 21.26 16.29 -19.09
CA ARG A 321 20.97 17.24 -20.17
C ARG A 321 19.52 17.67 -20.09
N THR A 322 19.27 18.98 -20.07
CA THR A 322 17.94 19.57 -20.16
C THR A 322 17.31 19.38 -21.55
N ARG A 323 16.03 19.66 -21.68
CA ARG A 323 15.34 19.62 -22.98
C ARG A 323 15.83 20.69 -23.97
N SER A 324 16.39 21.79 -23.48
CA SER A 324 17.01 22.85 -24.28
C SER A 324 18.41 22.48 -24.79
N GLY A 325 18.99 21.36 -24.26
CA GLY A 325 20.32 20.88 -24.63
C GLY A 325 21.44 21.30 -23.68
N HIS A 326 21.17 22.08 -22.62
CA HIS A 326 22.16 22.45 -21.61
C HIS A 326 22.56 21.21 -20.80
N GLU A 327 23.87 21.01 -20.62
CA GLU A 327 24.44 19.91 -19.81
C GLU A 327 25.03 20.45 -18.52
N PHE A 328 24.77 19.76 -17.42
CA PHE A 328 25.38 20.08 -16.14
C PHE A 328 25.70 18.77 -15.38
N LYS A 329 26.65 18.88 -14.45
CA LYS A 329 26.95 17.77 -13.52
C LYS A 329 26.15 17.91 -12.24
N GLN A 330 25.53 16.84 -11.80
CA GLN A 330 24.81 16.76 -10.53
C GLN A 330 25.61 15.88 -9.57
N GLY A 331 25.99 16.42 -8.42
CA GLY A 331 26.78 15.74 -7.41
C GLY A 331 27.27 16.69 -6.32
N PRO A 332 27.96 16.20 -5.27
CA PRO A 332 28.39 17.01 -4.12
C PRO A 332 29.27 18.23 -4.49
N ASP A 333 30.23 18.03 -5.40
CA ASP A 333 31.17 19.06 -5.85
C ASP A 333 30.67 19.85 -7.07
N HIS A 334 29.38 19.67 -7.42
CA HIS A 334 28.73 20.28 -8.58
C HIS A 334 27.36 20.85 -8.17
N VAL A 335 26.34 20.72 -9.03
CA VAL A 335 24.97 21.04 -8.65
C VAL A 335 24.51 19.97 -7.65
N THR A 336 24.37 20.33 -6.39
CA THR A 336 23.91 19.41 -5.34
C THR A 336 22.45 19.02 -5.54
N SER A 337 22.04 17.92 -4.93
CA SER A 337 20.63 17.48 -4.99
C SER A 337 19.68 18.52 -4.40
N GLY A 338 20.08 19.22 -3.34
CA GLY A 338 19.31 20.33 -2.77
C GLY A 338 19.15 21.50 -3.73
N GLN A 339 20.26 21.94 -4.36
CA GLN A 339 20.22 23.00 -5.36
C GLN A 339 19.35 22.63 -6.57
N LEU A 340 19.44 21.38 -7.03
CA LEU A 340 18.59 20.90 -8.12
C LEU A 340 17.10 20.91 -7.73
N ALA A 341 16.76 20.52 -6.51
CA ALA A 341 15.39 20.50 -6.01
C ALA A 341 14.80 21.91 -5.83
N GLU A 342 15.61 22.90 -5.53
CA GLU A 342 15.22 24.32 -5.33
C GLU A 342 15.27 25.14 -6.62
N ALA A 343 15.84 24.61 -7.70
CA ALA A 343 16.04 25.36 -8.94
C ALA A 343 14.73 25.75 -9.61
N THR A 344 14.59 27.03 -9.94
CA THR A 344 13.44 27.56 -10.71
C THR A 344 13.67 27.46 -12.22
N SER A 345 14.93 27.34 -12.65
CA SER A 345 15.34 27.10 -14.04
C SER A 345 16.54 26.16 -14.06
N TYR A 346 16.53 25.19 -14.94
CA TYR A 346 17.60 24.20 -15.08
C TYR A 346 18.67 24.61 -16.11
N ASP A 347 18.38 25.61 -16.94
CA ASP A 347 19.31 26.08 -17.95
C ASP A 347 20.36 27.09 -17.38
N SER A 348 20.20 27.43 -16.11
CA SER A 348 21.11 28.28 -15.35
C SER A 348 21.96 27.54 -14.30
N LEU A 349 21.89 26.22 -14.25
CA LEU A 349 22.63 25.37 -13.32
C LEU A 349 24.06 25.08 -13.74
#